data_6b61f5a94c6d6f0d8110d51e026d3336
#
_entry.id   6b61f5a94c6d6f0d8110d51e026d3336
#
_cell.length_a   1.000
_cell.length_b   1.000
_cell.length_c   1.000
_cell.angle_alpha   90.00
_cell.angle_beta   90.00
_cell.angle_gamma   90.00
#
_symmetry.space_group_name_H-M   'P 1'
#
loop_
_entity.id
_entity.type
_entity.pdbx_description
1 polymer ?
#
loop_
_entity_poly.entity_id
_entity_poly.type
_entity_poly.pdbx_seq_one_letter_code
_entity_poly.pdbx_strand_id
1 'polypeptide(L)'
;AMGSDRPRFITLEQYAKDVRKLLDLVPHDVDCVAGVARSGLYPASMVAMWLHKPMIIVSQSSGKIVEAGNGWRLGNGHTHVKPSTGKVLVVDDTVMTGGSQAIIRGVVGKQFANVVYATVYCNPAANLGKPDIHAVDLQWPHMLEWNLFNSVISASTAVDFDGILCHDCRPEQDDDGPRYLDFIKNARPLYLPRKEPLPLIVTARIEKYREPTEAWLKRHGVRWKKLIMHPAKSTREREKTDVAAYKAENFERWAKTHTPSPGPVMFIESEHNQAREIARITKRMVVCPATATVWN
;
A
#
# COMPACT_ATOMS: atom_id res chain seq x y z
N ALA A 1 -21.56 -16.76 5.28
CA ALA A 1 -20.29 -16.83 5.98
C ALA A 1 -20.00 -15.43 6.51
N MET A 2 -19.97 -15.24 7.83
CA MET A 2 -19.56 -14.00 8.47
C MET A 2 -18.12 -13.76 8.10
N GLY A 3 -17.88 -12.74 7.27
CA GLY A 3 -16.51 -12.26 6.96
C GLY A 3 -15.84 -11.83 8.25
N SER A 4 -14.62 -12.25 8.46
CA SER A 4 -13.85 -11.84 9.64
C SER A 4 -13.67 -10.33 9.60
N ASP A 5 -14.16 -9.62 10.61
CA ASP A 5 -13.97 -8.16 10.83
C ASP A 5 -12.49 -7.78 11.10
N ARG A 6 -11.54 -8.65 10.71
CA ARG A 6 -10.14 -8.44 10.94
C ARG A 6 -9.54 -7.59 9.83
N PRO A 7 -8.79 -6.54 10.19
CA PRO A 7 -8.01 -5.76 9.24
C PRO A 7 -7.11 -6.66 8.39
N ARG A 8 -6.93 -6.30 7.13
CA ARG A 8 -6.11 -7.07 6.19
C ARG A 8 -4.96 -6.23 5.65
N PHE A 9 -3.80 -6.84 5.52
CA PHE A 9 -2.69 -6.32 4.74
C PHE A 9 -2.58 -7.14 3.45
N ILE A 10 -2.71 -6.49 2.30
CA ILE A 10 -2.66 -7.13 0.99
C ILE A 10 -1.29 -6.88 0.37
N THR A 11 -0.51 -7.95 0.20
CA THR A 11 0.78 -7.89 -0.47
C THR A 11 0.62 -7.83 -2.00
N LEU A 12 1.69 -7.42 -2.69
CA LEU A 12 1.74 -7.46 -4.15
C LEU A 12 1.56 -8.89 -4.69
N GLU A 13 2.06 -9.90 -3.96
CA GLU A 13 1.85 -11.30 -4.32
C GLU A 13 0.38 -11.71 -4.22
N GLN A 14 -0.29 -11.35 -3.11
CA GLN A 14 -1.73 -11.60 -2.95
C GLN A 14 -2.54 -10.84 -4.01
N TYR A 15 -2.13 -9.61 -4.30
CA TYR A 15 -2.78 -8.81 -5.34
C TYR A 15 -2.70 -9.49 -6.71
N ALA A 16 -1.54 -10.01 -7.09
CA ALA A 16 -1.39 -10.76 -8.35
C ALA A 16 -2.31 -11.99 -8.41
N LYS A 17 -2.45 -12.72 -7.31
CA LYS A 17 -3.39 -13.85 -7.19
C LYS A 17 -4.85 -13.40 -7.33
N ASP A 18 -5.20 -12.26 -6.77
CA ASP A 18 -6.57 -11.73 -6.83
C ASP A 18 -6.89 -11.11 -8.20
N VAL A 19 -5.89 -10.52 -8.88
CA VAL A 19 -6.02 -10.15 -10.31
C VAL A 19 -6.32 -11.38 -11.16
N ARG A 20 -5.68 -12.52 -10.89
CA ARG A 20 -5.97 -13.78 -11.61
C ARG A 20 -7.45 -14.18 -11.47
N LYS A 21 -8.06 -13.99 -10.28
CA LYS A 21 -9.50 -14.25 -10.10
C LYS A 21 -10.36 -13.29 -10.94
N LEU A 22 -9.93 -12.04 -11.08
CA LEU A 22 -10.65 -11.07 -11.92
C LEU A 22 -10.65 -11.50 -13.39
N LEU A 23 -9.55 -12.08 -13.90
CA LEU A 23 -9.46 -12.57 -15.27
C LEU A 23 -10.52 -13.64 -15.60
N ASP A 24 -10.92 -14.44 -14.59
CA ASP A 24 -11.93 -15.49 -14.77
C ASP A 24 -13.38 -14.92 -14.77
N LEU A 25 -13.57 -13.67 -14.38
CA LEU A 25 -14.89 -13.02 -14.24
C LEU A 25 -15.19 -12.02 -15.35
N VAL A 26 -14.17 -11.44 -15.98
CA VAL A 26 -14.36 -10.38 -16.99
C VAL A 26 -14.93 -10.92 -18.29
N PRO A 27 -15.81 -10.16 -18.97
CA PRO A 27 -16.36 -10.57 -20.24
C PRO A 27 -15.30 -10.55 -21.35
N HIS A 28 -15.32 -11.55 -22.22
CA HIS A 28 -14.40 -11.69 -23.35
C HIS A 28 -14.85 -10.91 -24.61
N ASP A 29 -16.10 -10.48 -24.65
CA ASP A 29 -16.73 -9.75 -25.77
C ASP A 29 -16.52 -8.25 -25.73
N VAL A 30 -15.50 -7.78 -25.00
CA VAL A 30 -15.10 -6.37 -24.97
C VAL A 30 -14.18 -6.03 -26.14
N ASP A 31 -14.23 -4.77 -26.60
CA ASP A 31 -13.41 -4.28 -27.70
C ASP A 31 -12.14 -3.58 -27.19
N CYS A 32 -12.18 -3.05 -25.98
CA CYS A 32 -11.08 -2.30 -25.37
C CYS A 32 -11.09 -2.43 -23.86
N VAL A 33 -9.91 -2.39 -23.23
CA VAL A 33 -9.73 -2.31 -21.78
C VAL A 33 -9.27 -0.90 -21.40
N ALA A 34 -9.92 -0.29 -20.44
CA ALA A 34 -9.59 1.03 -19.92
C ALA A 34 -9.03 0.91 -18.49
N GLY A 35 -7.77 1.23 -18.30
CA GLY A 35 -7.15 1.25 -16.97
C GLY A 35 -7.32 2.60 -16.28
N VAL A 36 -7.78 2.58 -15.03
CA VAL A 36 -7.86 3.80 -14.22
C VAL A 36 -6.48 4.14 -13.66
N ALA A 37 -5.94 5.28 -14.04
CA ALA A 37 -4.63 5.71 -13.56
C ALA A 37 -4.74 6.23 -12.12
N ARG A 38 -3.80 5.78 -11.28
CA ARG A 38 -2.55 5.02 -11.45
C ARG A 38 -2.69 3.52 -11.16
N SER A 39 -3.25 3.18 -9.99
CA SER A 39 -3.21 1.82 -9.43
C SER A 39 -4.02 0.80 -10.25
N GLY A 40 -5.09 1.24 -10.91
CA GLY A 40 -5.87 0.40 -11.80
C GLY A 40 -5.16 0.00 -13.10
N LEU A 41 -3.99 0.61 -13.42
CA LEU A 41 -3.24 0.25 -14.63
C LEU A 41 -2.67 -1.17 -14.56
N TYR A 42 -2.27 -1.62 -13.39
CA TYR A 42 -1.72 -2.98 -13.23
C TYR A 42 -2.76 -4.06 -13.58
N PRO A 43 -3.93 -4.13 -12.94
CA PRO A 43 -4.94 -5.13 -13.28
C PRO A 43 -5.47 -4.94 -14.70
N ALA A 44 -5.62 -3.69 -15.18
CA ALA A 44 -6.06 -3.42 -16.56
C ALA A 44 -5.08 -3.96 -17.60
N SER A 45 -3.77 -3.79 -17.37
CA SER A 45 -2.73 -4.36 -18.25
C SER A 45 -2.81 -5.88 -18.29
N MET A 46 -3.00 -6.54 -17.14
CA MET A 46 -3.15 -7.99 -17.08
C MET A 46 -4.39 -8.46 -17.83
N VAL A 47 -5.52 -7.77 -17.66
CA VAL A 47 -6.76 -8.07 -18.38
C VAL A 47 -6.60 -7.85 -19.89
N ALA A 48 -6.01 -6.73 -20.31
CA ALA A 48 -5.81 -6.40 -21.72
C ALA A 48 -4.91 -7.43 -22.42
N MET A 49 -3.82 -7.84 -21.75
CA MET A 49 -2.93 -8.88 -22.26
C MET A 49 -3.62 -10.25 -22.32
N TRP A 50 -4.40 -10.60 -21.31
CA TRP A 50 -5.14 -11.86 -21.23
C TRP A 50 -6.20 -11.99 -22.34
N LEU A 51 -6.91 -10.88 -22.60
CA LEU A 51 -7.96 -10.83 -23.63
C LEU A 51 -7.44 -10.49 -25.02
N HIS A 52 -6.15 -10.17 -25.17
CA HIS A 52 -5.54 -9.65 -26.41
C HIS A 52 -6.29 -8.43 -26.98
N LYS A 53 -6.64 -7.48 -26.12
CA LYS A 53 -7.40 -6.28 -26.46
C LYS A 53 -6.54 -5.02 -26.38
N PRO A 54 -6.87 -3.98 -27.19
CA PRO A 54 -6.30 -2.65 -27.02
C PRO A 54 -6.53 -2.11 -25.62
N MET A 55 -5.62 -1.28 -25.14
CA MET A 55 -5.71 -0.64 -23.84
C MET A 55 -5.67 0.87 -23.96
N ILE A 56 -6.54 1.52 -23.19
CA ILE A 56 -6.55 2.97 -22.97
C ILE A 56 -6.35 3.27 -21.48
N ILE A 57 -5.90 4.47 -21.18
CA ILE A 57 -5.71 4.98 -19.82
C ILE A 57 -6.74 6.07 -19.55
N VAL A 58 -7.44 5.96 -18.44
CA VAL A 58 -8.37 6.98 -17.95
C VAL A 58 -7.76 7.68 -16.75
N SER A 59 -7.53 8.99 -16.87
CA SER A 59 -7.03 9.81 -15.77
C SER A 59 -8.21 10.39 -14.99
N GLN A 60 -8.34 9.97 -13.72
CA GLN A 60 -9.36 10.51 -12.82
C GLN A 60 -9.17 12.01 -12.56
N SER A 61 -7.92 12.46 -12.41
CA SER A 61 -7.62 13.85 -12.04
C SER A 61 -7.77 14.85 -13.17
N SER A 62 -7.48 14.44 -14.42
CA SER A 62 -7.56 15.34 -15.58
C SER A 62 -8.78 15.08 -16.48
N GLY A 63 -9.50 13.98 -16.28
CA GLY A 63 -10.57 13.55 -17.15
C GLY A 63 -10.12 13.16 -18.57
N LYS A 64 -8.80 13.00 -18.79
CA LYS A 64 -8.24 12.63 -20.08
C LYS A 64 -8.26 11.12 -20.29
N ILE A 65 -8.53 10.73 -21.55
CA ILE A 65 -8.40 9.35 -22.01
C ILE A 65 -7.32 9.33 -23.09
N VAL A 66 -6.34 8.42 -22.94
CA VAL A 66 -5.21 8.28 -23.87
C VAL A 66 -4.99 6.83 -24.23
N GLU A 67 -4.53 6.56 -25.44
CA GLU A 67 -4.15 5.22 -25.87
C GLU A 67 -2.87 4.76 -25.13
N ALA A 68 -2.88 3.50 -24.67
CA ALA A 68 -1.72 2.88 -24.04
C ALA A 68 -1.07 1.79 -24.92
N GLY A 69 -1.83 1.22 -25.86
CA GLY A 69 -1.34 0.21 -26.80
C GLY A 69 -2.47 -0.54 -27.49
N ASN A 70 -2.14 -1.16 -28.62
CA ASN A 70 -3.04 -2.06 -29.32
C ASN A 70 -2.92 -3.50 -28.80
N GLY A 71 -3.85 -4.37 -29.13
CA GLY A 71 -3.86 -5.77 -28.65
C GLY A 71 -2.81 -6.69 -29.29
N TRP A 72 -1.91 -6.20 -30.16
CA TRP A 72 -1.00 -7.02 -30.97
C TRP A 72 0.46 -6.66 -30.70
N ARG A 73 1.29 -7.67 -30.47
CA ARG A 73 2.74 -7.49 -30.30
C ARG A 73 3.47 -7.13 -31.59
N LEU A 74 3.06 -7.77 -32.68
CA LEU A 74 3.63 -7.59 -34.02
C LEU A 74 2.47 -7.67 -35.00
N GLY A 75 2.25 -6.68 -35.80
CA GLY A 75 1.19 -6.81 -36.76
C GLY A 75 0.94 -5.60 -37.63
N ASN A 76 0.78 -5.87 -38.88
CA ASN A 76 0.28 -4.94 -39.89
C ASN A 76 -1.24 -5.14 -39.95
N GLY A 77 -2.00 -4.07 -39.84
CA GLY A 77 -3.45 -4.11 -39.95
C GLY A 77 -4.18 -4.06 -38.63
N HIS A 78 -4.18 -2.90 -38.02
CA HIS A 78 -4.72 -2.68 -36.71
C HIS A 78 -6.09 -2.05 -36.81
N THR A 79 -7.07 -2.68 -36.22
CA THR A 79 -8.33 -2.03 -35.91
C THR A 79 -8.09 -1.12 -34.72
N HIS A 80 -7.93 0.18 -34.98
CA HIS A 80 -8.13 1.16 -33.94
C HIS A 80 -9.58 1.05 -33.48
N VAL A 81 -9.79 0.69 -32.22
CA VAL A 81 -11.12 0.74 -31.63
C VAL A 81 -11.54 2.22 -31.65
N LYS A 82 -12.53 2.55 -32.47
CA LYS A 82 -13.14 3.88 -32.40
C LYS A 82 -13.83 3.97 -31.05
N PRO A 83 -13.43 4.89 -30.18
CA PRO A 83 -13.91 4.95 -28.79
C PRO A 83 -15.43 4.96 -28.65
N SER A 84 -16.16 5.46 -29.65
CA SER A 84 -17.60 5.67 -29.59
C SER A 84 -18.49 4.46 -29.93
N THR A 85 -17.94 3.35 -30.41
CA THR A 85 -18.75 2.26 -31.00
C THR A 85 -18.55 0.88 -30.35
N GLY A 86 -17.53 0.72 -29.50
CA GLY A 86 -17.19 -0.56 -28.89
C GLY A 86 -17.63 -0.69 -27.44
N LYS A 87 -17.62 -1.93 -26.94
CA LYS A 87 -17.81 -2.27 -25.53
C LYS A 87 -16.48 -2.11 -24.78
N VAL A 88 -16.46 -1.24 -23.78
CA VAL A 88 -15.26 -0.93 -22.99
C VAL A 88 -15.35 -1.55 -21.61
N LEU A 89 -14.28 -2.25 -21.20
CA LEU A 89 -14.10 -2.74 -19.84
C LEU A 89 -13.19 -1.79 -19.07
N VAL A 90 -13.75 -1.04 -18.13
CA VAL A 90 -12.98 -0.19 -17.21
C VAL A 90 -12.53 -1.01 -16.03
N VAL A 91 -11.23 -1.00 -15.76
CA VAL A 91 -10.61 -1.78 -14.67
C VAL A 91 -9.89 -0.85 -13.70
N ASP A 92 -10.20 -1.02 -12.40
CA ASP A 92 -9.52 -0.35 -11.30
C ASP A 92 -9.00 -1.36 -10.27
N ASP A 93 -8.17 -0.93 -9.33
CA ASP A 93 -7.65 -1.80 -8.27
C ASP A 93 -8.67 -1.99 -7.13
N THR A 94 -9.24 -0.90 -6.62
CA THR A 94 -10.03 -0.93 -5.39
C THR A 94 -11.16 0.09 -5.40
N VAL A 95 -12.36 -0.36 -5.01
CA VAL A 95 -13.50 0.52 -4.71
C VAL A 95 -13.81 0.47 -3.22
N MET A 96 -13.59 1.61 -2.52
CA MET A 96 -13.86 1.74 -1.09
C MET A 96 -15.25 2.34 -0.81
N THR A 97 -15.45 3.60 -1.17
CA THR A 97 -16.73 4.31 -1.06
C THR A 97 -17.50 4.36 -2.37
N GLY A 98 -16.77 4.22 -3.49
CA GLY A 98 -17.29 4.38 -4.84
C GLY A 98 -17.17 5.80 -5.40
N GLY A 99 -16.65 6.76 -4.63
CA GLY A 99 -16.52 8.14 -5.10
C GLY A 99 -15.62 8.29 -6.33
N SER A 100 -14.47 7.63 -6.35
CA SER A 100 -13.57 7.57 -7.52
C SER A 100 -14.27 6.96 -8.73
N GLN A 101 -15.00 5.88 -8.52
CA GLN A 101 -15.74 5.21 -9.59
C GLN A 101 -16.85 6.09 -10.16
N ALA A 102 -17.56 6.85 -9.33
CA ALA A 102 -18.59 7.79 -9.81
C ALA A 102 -17.96 8.86 -10.73
N ILE A 103 -16.79 9.38 -10.39
CA ILE A 103 -16.04 10.33 -11.24
C ILE A 103 -15.67 9.66 -12.57
N ILE A 104 -15.11 8.44 -12.53
CA ILE A 104 -14.70 7.71 -13.73
C ILE A 104 -15.90 7.39 -14.63
N ARG A 105 -17.04 7.01 -14.06
CA ARG A 105 -18.28 6.83 -14.83
C ARG A 105 -18.69 8.10 -15.58
N GLY A 106 -18.55 9.27 -14.93
CA GLY A 106 -18.81 10.56 -15.56
C GLY A 106 -17.84 10.93 -16.70
N VAL A 107 -16.57 10.52 -16.59
CA VAL A 107 -15.55 10.75 -17.64
C VAL A 107 -15.77 9.80 -18.82
N VAL A 108 -15.87 8.51 -18.54
CA VAL A 108 -15.95 7.46 -19.57
C VAL A 108 -17.29 7.50 -20.31
N GLY A 109 -18.40 7.71 -19.59
CA GLY A 109 -19.74 7.75 -20.17
C GLY A 109 -19.98 8.89 -21.15
N LYS A 110 -19.11 9.92 -21.18
CA LYS A 110 -19.16 10.97 -22.21
C LYS A 110 -18.64 10.50 -23.58
N GLN A 111 -17.81 9.45 -23.60
CA GLN A 111 -17.13 9.01 -24.81
C GLN A 111 -17.57 7.61 -25.26
N PHE A 112 -18.06 6.78 -24.34
CA PHE A 112 -18.43 5.40 -24.61
C PHE A 112 -19.86 5.12 -24.15
N ALA A 113 -20.67 4.52 -25.03
CA ALA A 113 -22.06 4.19 -24.72
C ALA A 113 -22.21 2.83 -24.01
N ASN A 114 -21.29 1.89 -24.23
CA ASN A 114 -21.36 0.54 -23.69
C ASN A 114 -20.13 0.27 -22.81
N VAL A 115 -20.32 0.32 -21.49
CA VAL A 115 -19.22 0.26 -20.52
C VAL A 115 -19.54 -0.73 -19.41
N VAL A 116 -18.57 -1.60 -19.11
CA VAL A 116 -18.58 -2.51 -17.95
C VAL A 116 -17.47 -2.06 -16.99
N TYR A 117 -17.76 -2.00 -15.71
CA TYR A 117 -16.81 -1.61 -14.68
C TYR A 117 -16.41 -2.78 -13.82
N ALA A 118 -15.10 -3.04 -13.75
CA ALA A 118 -14.52 -4.13 -12.98
C ALA A 118 -13.46 -3.63 -12.01
N THR A 119 -13.36 -4.27 -10.84
CA THR A 119 -12.28 -4.00 -9.88
C THR A 119 -11.77 -5.31 -9.28
N VAL A 120 -10.51 -5.27 -8.79
CA VAL A 120 -10.00 -6.42 -8.05
C VAL A 120 -10.65 -6.48 -6.69
N TYR A 121 -10.70 -5.36 -5.98
CA TYR A 121 -11.31 -5.29 -4.63
C TYR A 121 -12.50 -4.35 -4.60
N CYS A 122 -13.55 -4.76 -3.89
CA CYS A 122 -14.70 -3.92 -3.61
C CYS A 122 -15.08 -4.00 -2.13
N ASN A 123 -15.28 -2.84 -1.50
CA ASN A 123 -15.90 -2.81 -0.19
C ASN A 123 -17.42 -3.07 -0.34
N PRO A 124 -17.97 -4.12 0.30
CA PRO A 124 -19.41 -4.38 0.25
C PRO A 124 -20.28 -3.20 0.71
N ALA A 125 -19.72 -2.34 1.59
CA ALA A 125 -20.39 -1.14 2.09
C ALA A 125 -20.28 0.09 1.18
N ALA A 126 -19.64 -0.03 -0.01
CA ALA A 126 -19.57 1.08 -0.96
C ALA A 126 -20.98 1.55 -1.36
N ASN A 127 -21.23 2.86 -1.24
CA ASN A 127 -22.56 3.44 -1.41
C ASN A 127 -22.63 4.55 -2.49
N LEU A 128 -21.48 5.04 -2.98
CA LEU A 128 -21.41 6.09 -4.02
C LEU A 128 -21.26 5.51 -5.43
N GLY A 129 -20.91 4.25 -5.56
CA GLY A 129 -20.80 3.54 -6.84
C GLY A 129 -20.13 2.19 -6.63
N LYS A 130 -20.74 1.13 -7.16
CA LYS A 130 -20.17 -0.23 -7.15
C LYS A 130 -19.74 -0.62 -8.56
N PRO A 131 -18.69 -1.43 -8.72
CA PRO A 131 -18.37 -2.04 -10.00
C PRO A 131 -19.46 -3.04 -10.38
N ASP A 132 -19.55 -3.34 -11.67
CA ASP A 132 -20.43 -4.39 -12.18
C ASP A 132 -19.85 -5.78 -11.87
N ILE A 133 -18.51 -5.85 -11.79
CA ILE A 133 -17.73 -7.06 -11.51
C ILE A 133 -16.63 -6.72 -10.50
N HIS A 134 -16.43 -7.59 -9.50
CA HIS A 134 -15.26 -7.53 -8.63
C HIS A 134 -14.80 -8.94 -8.23
N ALA A 135 -13.51 -9.09 -7.97
CA ALA A 135 -12.92 -10.40 -7.67
C ALA A 135 -13.00 -10.76 -6.18
N VAL A 136 -12.84 -9.78 -5.30
CA VAL A 136 -12.72 -10.01 -3.86
C VAL A 136 -13.40 -8.91 -3.05
N ASP A 137 -14.20 -9.30 -2.08
CA ASP A 137 -14.69 -8.38 -1.05
C ASP A 137 -13.55 -7.96 -0.12
N LEU A 138 -13.39 -6.66 0.06
CA LEU A 138 -12.36 -6.09 0.94
C LEU A 138 -12.96 -5.00 1.83
N GLN A 139 -13.20 -5.36 3.09
CA GLN A 139 -13.75 -4.44 4.08
C GLN A 139 -12.68 -3.48 4.63
N TRP A 140 -13.14 -2.35 5.15
CA TRP A 140 -12.33 -1.43 5.95
C TRP A 140 -12.23 -1.91 7.40
N PRO A 141 -11.10 -1.75 8.09
CA PRO A 141 -9.82 -1.21 7.61
C PRO A 141 -8.97 -2.25 6.89
N HIS A 142 -8.25 -1.79 5.85
CA HIS A 142 -7.25 -2.60 5.17
C HIS A 142 -6.08 -1.72 4.71
N MET A 143 -4.97 -2.36 4.42
CA MET A 143 -3.79 -1.72 3.84
C MET A 143 -3.37 -2.47 2.60
N LEU A 144 -2.94 -1.72 1.61
CA LEU A 144 -2.44 -2.22 0.34
C LEU A 144 -0.94 -1.93 0.27
N GLU A 145 -0.12 -2.94 0.05
CA GLU A 145 1.34 -2.79 0.03
C GLU A 145 1.79 -1.69 -0.94
N TRP A 146 1.22 -1.66 -2.15
CA TRP A 146 1.54 -0.64 -3.16
C TRP A 146 1.07 0.78 -2.82
N ASN A 147 0.25 0.91 -1.79
CA ASN A 147 -0.27 2.19 -1.31
C ASN A 147 0.08 2.47 0.16
N LEU A 148 1.02 1.69 0.72
CA LEU A 148 1.49 1.87 2.08
C LEU A 148 2.06 3.28 2.25
N PHE A 149 1.63 3.98 3.30
CA PHE A 149 1.95 5.39 3.57
C PHE A 149 1.49 6.42 2.52
N ASN A 150 0.73 6.03 1.53
CA ASN A 150 0.08 6.97 0.59
C ASN A 150 -1.42 7.14 0.90
N SER A 151 -1.87 6.67 2.03
CA SER A 151 -3.22 6.78 2.56
C SER A 151 -3.26 7.70 3.77
N VAL A 152 -4.43 8.27 4.07
CA VAL A 152 -4.67 9.09 5.27
C VAL A 152 -4.45 8.31 6.58
N ILE A 153 -4.50 6.98 6.54
CA ILE A 153 -4.25 6.11 7.69
C ILE A 153 -2.84 6.29 8.26
N SER A 154 -1.87 6.72 7.44
CA SER A 154 -0.52 6.99 7.91
C SER A 154 -0.44 8.07 8.98
N ALA A 155 -1.42 8.97 9.05
CA ALA A 155 -1.51 9.99 10.11
C ALA A 155 -1.83 9.40 11.50
N SER A 156 -2.29 8.16 11.58
CA SER A 156 -2.57 7.42 12.82
C SER A 156 -1.66 6.20 13.02
N THR A 157 -0.54 6.14 12.29
CA THR A 157 0.34 4.98 12.24
C THR A 157 1.70 5.30 12.83
N ALA A 158 2.07 4.62 13.92
CA ALA A 158 3.45 4.56 14.40
C ALA A 158 4.22 3.47 13.64
N VAL A 159 5.53 3.64 13.45
CA VAL A 159 6.32 2.75 12.62
C VAL A 159 7.67 2.42 13.25
N ASP A 160 8.18 1.22 12.96
CA ASP A 160 9.61 0.92 13.09
C ASP A 160 10.41 1.61 11.97
N PHE A 161 11.71 1.59 12.06
CA PHE A 161 12.62 2.18 11.08
C PHE A 161 13.17 1.15 10.11
N ASP A 162 13.98 0.22 10.62
CA ASP A 162 14.63 -0.82 9.83
C ASP A 162 13.61 -1.88 9.41
N GLY A 163 13.69 -2.36 8.18
CA GLY A 163 12.70 -3.27 7.58
C GLY A 163 11.37 -2.61 7.20
N ILE A 164 11.15 -1.33 7.54
CA ILE A 164 9.97 -0.55 7.13
C ILE A 164 10.37 0.66 6.27
N LEU A 165 11.07 1.63 6.82
CA LEU A 165 11.47 2.83 6.06
C LEU A 165 12.67 2.55 5.15
N CYS A 166 13.57 1.69 5.59
CA CYS A 166 14.70 1.19 4.81
C CYS A 166 14.83 -0.33 4.97
N HIS A 167 15.64 -0.96 4.12
CA HIS A 167 16.01 -2.35 4.29
C HIS A 167 16.79 -2.58 5.57
N ASP A 168 16.71 -3.81 6.12
CA ASP A 168 17.42 -4.19 7.33
C ASP A 168 18.93 -4.18 7.15
N CYS A 169 19.64 -3.98 8.27
CA CYS A 169 21.08 -4.16 8.38
C CYS A 169 21.42 -5.63 8.24
N ARG A 170 22.45 -5.93 7.46
CA ARG A 170 23.00 -7.29 7.38
C ARG A 170 23.89 -7.56 8.60
N PRO A 171 24.00 -8.83 9.04
CA PRO A 171 24.83 -9.17 10.21
C PRO A 171 26.28 -8.66 10.13
N GLU A 172 26.88 -8.70 8.93
CA GLU A 172 28.24 -8.23 8.71
C GLU A 172 28.43 -6.71 8.78
N GLN A 173 27.34 -5.96 8.75
CA GLN A 173 27.32 -4.50 8.88
C GLN A 173 27.05 -4.03 10.31
N ASP A 174 26.55 -4.93 11.20
CA ASP A 174 26.15 -4.58 12.56
C ASP A 174 27.34 -4.71 13.54
N ASP A 175 28.38 -3.90 13.34
CA ASP A 175 29.58 -3.88 14.19
C ASP A 175 29.52 -2.85 15.33
N ASP A 176 28.39 -2.17 15.51
CA ASP A 176 28.24 -1.01 16.42
C ASP A 176 29.33 0.06 16.22
N GLY A 177 29.86 0.16 15.00
CA GLY A 177 30.97 1.00 14.62
C GLY A 177 30.87 1.56 13.20
N PRO A 178 32.02 1.63 12.49
CA PRO A 178 32.09 2.26 11.17
C PRO A 178 31.18 1.63 10.12
N ARG A 179 31.04 0.30 10.09
CA ARG A 179 30.22 -0.41 9.11
C ARG A 179 28.74 -0.15 9.36
N TYR A 180 28.32 -0.14 10.63
CA TYR A 180 26.94 0.17 11.00
C TYR A 180 26.61 1.65 10.70
N LEU A 181 27.55 2.57 10.97
CA LEU A 181 27.38 3.99 10.61
C LEU A 181 27.26 4.19 9.10
N ASP A 182 28.08 3.47 8.31
CA ASP A 182 27.97 3.49 6.84
C ASP A 182 26.61 2.95 6.38
N PHE A 183 26.15 1.83 6.96
CA PHE A 183 24.81 1.31 6.70
C PHE A 183 23.75 2.36 6.97
N ILE A 184 23.72 2.99 8.16
CA ILE A 184 22.70 4.01 8.50
C ILE A 184 22.69 5.14 7.47
N LYS A 185 23.87 5.62 7.06
CA LYS A 185 23.98 6.69 6.07
C LYS A 185 23.47 6.28 4.70
N ASN A 186 23.68 5.03 4.29
CA ASN A 186 23.46 4.55 2.93
C ASN A 186 22.33 3.51 2.82
N ALA A 187 21.59 3.27 3.90
CA ALA A 187 20.50 2.30 3.91
C ALA A 187 19.52 2.54 2.75
N ARG A 188 19.26 1.48 1.99
CA ARG A 188 18.37 1.54 0.83
C ARG A 188 16.93 1.77 1.31
N PRO A 189 16.22 2.79 0.82
CA PRO A 189 14.83 3.03 1.20
C PRO A 189 13.90 1.87 0.78
N LEU A 190 12.85 1.63 1.57
CA LEU A 190 11.84 0.61 1.33
C LEU A 190 10.46 1.25 1.17
N TYR A 191 9.70 1.48 2.25
CA TYR A 191 8.40 2.14 2.18
C TYR A 191 8.53 3.59 2.65
N LEU A 192 8.47 4.55 1.72
CA LEU A 192 8.63 5.96 2.08
C LEU A 192 7.29 6.70 2.10
N PRO A 193 6.91 7.28 3.25
CA PRO A 193 5.72 8.13 3.34
C PRO A 193 5.88 9.40 2.52
N ARG A 194 4.83 9.76 1.76
CA ARG A 194 4.83 10.99 0.92
C ARG A 194 3.65 11.91 1.22
N LYS A 195 2.53 11.34 1.68
CA LYS A 195 1.30 12.09 1.87
C LYS A 195 1.27 12.83 3.20
N GLU A 196 1.41 12.09 4.29
CA GLU A 196 1.33 12.63 5.66
C GLU A 196 2.66 12.48 6.40
N PRO A 197 2.98 13.39 7.33
CA PRO A 197 4.09 13.17 8.25
C PRO A 197 3.80 11.95 9.12
N LEU A 198 4.81 11.10 9.34
CA LEU A 198 4.70 10.03 10.33
C LEU A 198 4.56 10.64 11.73
N PRO A 199 3.51 10.30 12.48
CA PRO A 199 3.30 10.86 13.79
C PRO A 199 4.32 10.36 14.81
N LEU A 200 4.78 9.11 14.67
CA LEU A 200 5.75 8.48 15.55
C LEU A 200 6.62 7.46 14.80
N ILE A 201 7.91 7.54 15.00
CA ILE A 201 8.88 6.49 14.66
C ILE A 201 9.47 5.99 15.97
N VAL A 202 9.42 4.67 16.21
CA VAL A 202 10.08 4.02 17.36
C VAL A 202 11.02 2.95 16.85
N THR A 203 12.32 3.10 17.08
CA THR A 203 13.33 2.22 16.53
C THR A 203 14.25 1.65 17.59
N ALA A 204 14.77 0.46 17.35
CA ALA A 204 15.84 -0.15 18.13
C ALA A 204 17.23 0.46 17.88
N ARG A 205 17.37 1.35 16.89
CA ARG A 205 18.58 2.13 16.73
C ARG A 205 18.88 2.91 18.01
N ILE A 206 20.12 2.84 18.49
CA ILE A 206 20.50 3.51 19.73
C ILE A 206 20.75 5.01 19.53
N GLU A 207 20.54 5.81 20.59
CA GLU A 207 20.60 7.29 20.56
C GLU A 207 21.88 7.86 19.98
N LYS A 208 23.03 7.20 20.12
CA LYS A 208 24.30 7.70 19.54
C LYS A 208 24.26 7.83 18.01
N TYR A 209 23.31 7.18 17.36
CA TYR A 209 23.11 7.26 15.90
C TYR A 209 21.95 8.18 15.48
N ARG A 210 21.50 9.07 16.36
CA ARG A 210 20.37 9.98 16.07
C ARG A 210 20.67 10.88 14.86
N GLU A 211 21.81 11.56 14.89
CA GLU A 211 22.18 12.50 13.82
C GLU A 211 22.19 11.85 12.43
N PRO A 212 22.90 10.73 12.18
CA PRO A 212 22.86 10.08 10.88
C PRO A 212 21.49 9.50 10.52
N THR A 213 20.69 9.08 11.51
CA THR A 213 19.32 8.59 11.28
C THR A 213 18.38 9.71 10.82
N GLU A 214 18.43 10.87 11.49
CA GLU A 214 17.65 12.05 11.07
C GLU A 214 18.12 12.62 9.73
N ALA A 215 19.44 12.60 9.47
CA ALA A 215 20.00 12.99 8.18
C ALA A 215 19.48 12.09 7.04
N TRP A 216 19.36 10.78 7.30
CA TRP A 216 18.76 9.84 6.36
C TRP A 216 17.30 10.17 6.07
N LEU A 217 16.48 10.39 7.10
CA LEU A 217 15.06 10.78 6.97
C LEU A 217 14.90 12.05 6.13
N LYS A 218 15.69 13.09 6.42
CA LYS A 218 15.66 14.37 5.68
C LYS A 218 16.05 14.17 4.22
N ARG A 219 17.13 13.43 3.95
CA ARG A 219 17.62 13.17 2.58
C ARG A 219 16.56 12.43 1.73
N HIS A 220 15.81 11.53 2.32
CA HIS A 220 14.74 10.78 1.64
C HIS A 220 13.39 11.49 1.66
N GLY A 221 13.30 12.70 2.17
CA GLY A 221 12.09 13.51 2.20
C GLY A 221 11.00 12.94 3.11
N VAL A 222 11.36 12.14 4.10
CA VAL A 222 10.44 11.65 5.12
C VAL A 222 10.17 12.75 6.11
N ARG A 223 8.90 13.09 6.31
CA ARG A 223 8.46 14.02 7.37
C ARG A 223 7.99 13.22 8.58
N TRP A 224 8.38 13.64 9.76
CA TRP A 224 7.99 12.99 11.02
C TRP A 224 7.74 14.01 12.12
N LYS A 225 6.93 13.63 13.11
CA LYS A 225 6.65 14.48 14.29
C LYS A 225 7.53 14.09 15.47
N LYS A 226 7.70 12.79 15.72
CA LYS A 226 8.49 12.28 16.83
C LYS A 226 9.32 11.06 16.41
N LEU A 227 10.60 11.08 16.78
CA LEU A 227 11.52 9.95 16.65
C LEU A 227 11.99 9.52 18.04
N ILE A 228 11.71 8.28 18.42
CA ILE A 228 12.16 7.66 19.65
C ILE A 228 13.18 6.59 19.31
N MET A 229 14.39 6.75 19.83
CA MET A 229 15.52 5.85 19.64
C MET A 229 15.85 5.16 20.94
N HIS A 230 16.46 3.98 20.85
CA HIS A 230 16.75 3.16 22.03
C HIS A 230 17.83 3.82 22.92
N PRO A 231 17.63 3.93 24.25
CA PRO A 231 18.52 4.69 25.13
C PRO A 231 19.83 3.96 25.50
N ALA A 232 19.99 2.69 25.10
CA ALA A 232 21.23 1.93 25.35
C ALA A 232 22.44 2.67 24.75
N LYS A 233 23.60 2.51 25.41
CA LYS A 233 24.86 3.14 24.98
C LYS A 233 25.60 2.33 23.92
N SER A 234 25.25 1.05 23.76
CA SER A 234 25.85 0.14 22.76
C SER A 234 24.83 -0.90 22.28
N THR A 235 25.10 -1.51 21.12
CA THR A 235 24.31 -2.64 20.61
C THR A 235 24.28 -3.79 21.63
N ARG A 236 25.42 -4.13 22.26
CA ARG A 236 25.51 -5.16 23.29
C ARG A 236 24.63 -4.88 24.53
N GLU A 237 24.45 -3.62 24.90
CA GLU A 237 23.54 -3.23 25.98
C GLU A 237 22.08 -3.36 25.53
N ARG A 238 21.75 -2.91 24.32
CA ARG A 238 20.42 -3.06 23.73
C ARG A 238 19.97 -4.53 23.62
N GLU A 239 20.88 -5.43 23.21
CA GLU A 239 20.60 -6.88 23.10
C GLU A 239 20.18 -7.54 24.41
N LYS A 240 20.48 -6.93 25.54
CA LYS A 240 20.03 -7.40 26.85
C LYS A 240 18.63 -6.90 27.24
N THR A 241 18.03 -6.09 26.40
CA THR A 241 16.70 -5.50 26.65
C THR A 241 15.63 -6.22 25.82
N ASP A 242 14.39 -6.15 26.29
CA ASP A 242 13.24 -6.55 25.48
C ASP A 242 12.86 -5.41 24.53
N VAL A 243 13.31 -5.52 23.29
CA VAL A 243 13.06 -4.50 22.26
C VAL A 243 11.56 -4.39 21.93
N ALA A 244 10.82 -5.50 21.93
CA ALA A 244 9.38 -5.49 21.66
C ALA A 244 8.64 -4.76 22.79
N ALA A 245 8.96 -5.04 24.05
CA ALA A 245 8.39 -4.32 25.19
C ALA A 245 8.74 -2.83 25.16
N TYR A 246 9.99 -2.47 24.83
CA TYR A 246 10.40 -1.08 24.64
C TYR A 246 9.58 -0.35 23.57
N LYS A 247 9.39 -0.97 22.40
CA LYS A 247 8.57 -0.40 21.34
C LYS A 247 7.11 -0.28 21.77
N ALA A 248 6.56 -1.31 22.40
CA ALA A 248 5.19 -1.36 22.90
C ALA A 248 4.89 -0.24 23.89
N GLU A 249 5.78 -0.01 24.87
CA GLU A 249 5.63 1.03 25.88
C GLU A 249 5.60 2.44 25.25
N ASN A 250 6.53 2.71 24.34
CA ASN A 250 6.60 4.00 23.66
C ASN A 250 5.40 4.23 22.72
N PHE A 251 4.98 3.20 22.00
CA PHE A 251 3.79 3.23 21.18
C PHE A 251 2.53 3.49 22.01
N GLU A 252 2.32 2.75 23.11
CA GLU A 252 1.14 2.91 23.98
C GLU A 252 1.09 4.28 24.64
N ARG A 253 2.23 4.81 25.09
CA ARG A 253 2.33 6.16 25.67
C ARG A 253 1.89 7.22 24.65
N TRP A 254 2.30 7.10 23.40
CA TRP A 254 1.87 7.98 22.34
C TRP A 254 0.40 7.77 21.98
N ALA A 255 -0.04 6.53 21.83
CA ALA A 255 -1.38 6.17 21.41
C ALA A 255 -2.47 6.71 22.36
N LYS A 256 -2.19 6.76 23.68
CA LYS A 256 -3.11 7.32 24.68
C LYS A 256 -3.37 8.83 24.51
N THR A 257 -2.44 9.55 23.91
CA THR A 257 -2.53 10.99 23.70
C THR A 257 -2.87 11.37 22.26
N HIS A 258 -2.88 10.40 21.36
CA HIS A 258 -3.15 10.63 19.95
C HIS A 258 -4.63 10.52 19.64
N THR A 259 -5.19 11.58 19.04
CA THR A 259 -6.56 11.56 18.53
C THR A 259 -6.54 10.88 17.15
N PRO A 260 -7.21 9.74 16.98
CA PRO A 260 -7.26 9.04 15.69
C PRO A 260 -7.93 9.91 14.61
N SER A 261 -7.36 9.93 13.42
CA SER A 261 -7.99 10.55 12.25
C SER A 261 -7.36 10.06 10.97
N PRO A 262 -8.13 9.74 9.99
CA PRO A 262 -9.16 8.72 9.97
C PRO A 262 -8.51 7.34 9.96
N GLY A 263 -8.94 6.44 10.80
CA GLY A 263 -8.50 5.05 10.88
C GLY A 263 -7.99 4.64 12.26
N PRO A 264 -7.72 3.36 12.47
CA PRO A 264 -7.26 2.86 13.75
C PRO A 264 -5.84 3.35 14.06
N VAL A 265 -5.56 3.58 15.34
CA VAL A 265 -4.20 3.78 15.84
C VAL A 265 -3.48 2.44 15.77
N MET A 266 -2.40 2.37 15.01
CA MET A 266 -1.68 1.13 14.75
C MET A 266 -0.17 1.32 14.77
N PHE A 267 0.55 0.19 14.84
CA PHE A 267 2.00 0.11 14.66
C PHE A 267 2.35 -0.74 13.44
N ILE A 268 3.38 -0.37 12.70
CA ILE A 268 3.94 -1.21 11.63
C ILE A 268 5.34 -1.65 12.05
N GLU A 269 5.53 -2.96 12.11
CA GLU A 269 6.74 -3.64 12.59
C GLU A 269 7.22 -4.63 11.54
N SER A 270 8.51 -4.66 11.27
CA SER A 270 9.11 -5.56 10.27
C SER A 270 9.31 -6.98 10.76
N GLU A 271 9.55 -7.18 12.05
CA GLU A 271 9.85 -8.48 12.65
C GLU A 271 8.59 -9.11 13.24
N HIS A 272 8.26 -10.33 12.78
CA HIS A 272 7.00 -11.01 13.08
C HIS A 272 6.75 -11.22 14.59
N ASN A 273 7.79 -11.68 15.33
CA ASN A 273 7.62 -11.94 16.76
C ASN A 273 7.51 -10.65 17.57
N GLN A 274 8.26 -9.60 17.19
CA GLN A 274 8.09 -8.29 17.81
C GLN A 274 6.69 -7.71 17.52
N ALA A 275 6.20 -7.83 16.29
CA ALA A 275 4.86 -7.39 15.94
C ALA A 275 3.78 -8.06 16.80
N ARG A 276 3.86 -9.39 16.94
CA ARG A 276 2.96 -10.17 17.80
C ARG A 276 3.03 -9.72 19.25
N GLU A 277 4.24 -9.54 19.78
CA GLU A 277 4.44 -9.16 21.17
C GLU A 277 3.97 -7.73 21.46
N ILE A 278 4.24 -6.77 20.56
CA ILE A 278 3.73 -5.39 20.65
C ILE A 278 2.19 -5.40 20.69
N ALA A 279 1.55 -6.16 19.80
CA ALA A 279 0.09 -6.28 19.80
C ALA A 279 -0.43 -6.90 21.11
N ARG A 280 0.23 -7.96 21.60
CA ARG A 280 -0.14 -8.62 22.85
C ARG A 280 -0.07 -7.67 24.05
N ILE A 281 0.98 -6.84 24.13
CA ILE A 281 1.18 -5.88 25.22
C ILE A 281 0.20 -4.74 25.14
N THR A 282 0.04 -4.13 23.96
CA THR A 282 -0.72 -2.88 23.79
C THR A 282 -2.21 -3.10 23.57
N LYS A 283 -2.63 -4.31 23.19
CA LYS A 283 -4.00 -4.61 22.73
C LYS A 283 -4.44 -3.70 21.58
N ARG A 284 -3.49 -3.33 20.72
CA ARG A 284 -3.70 -2.49 19.54
C ARG A 284 -3.26 -3.21 18.29
N MET A 285 -3.78 -2.75 17.16
CA MET A 285 -3.42 -3.27 15.85
C MET A 285 -1.94 -3.08 15.54
N VAL A 286 -1.28 -4.16 15.19
CA VAL A 286 0.10 -4.18 14.68
C VAL A 286 0.15 -4.93 13.36
N VAL A 287 0.77 -4.33 12.37
CA VAL A 287 0.92 -4.89 11.03
C VAL A 287 2.37 -5.26 10.79
N CYS A 288 2.59 -6.48 10.32
CA CYS A 288 3.89 -6.96 9.86
C CYS A 288 3.84 -7.17 8.33
N PRO A 289 4.36 -6.22 7.53
CA PRO A 289 4.34 -6.36 6.07
C PRO A 289 5.13 -7.57 5.58
N ALA A 290 6.25 -7.89 6.24
CA ALA A 290 7.13 -8.99 5.85
C ALA A 290 6.43 -10.36 5.85
N THR A 291 5.45 -10.56 6.72
CA THR A 291 4.68 -11.81 6.82
C THR A 291 3.20 -11.64 6.44
N ALA A 292 2.82 -10.45 5.95
CA ALA A 292 1.43 -10.10 5.62
C ALA A 292 0.45 -10.35 6.79
N THR A 293 0.92 -10.23 8.02
CA THR A 293 0.14 -10.54 9.22
C THR A 293 -0.36 -9.26 9.89
N VAL A 294 -1.59 -9.29 10.35
CA VAL A 294 -2.18 -8.25 11.20
C VAL A 294 -2.54 -8.86 12.55
N TRP A 295 -2.03 -8.27 13.60
CA TRP A 295 -2.28 -8.63 15.01
C TRP A 295 -3.19 -7.57 15.64
N ASN A 296 -4.11 -8.02 16.51
CA ASN A 296 -5.02 -7.19 17.32
C ASN A 296 -4.94 -7.63 18.79
#